data_c3187ea6a9304bb437eef183b0d8da4e
#
_entry.id   c3187ea6a9304bb437eef183b0d8da4e
#
_cell.length_a   1.000
_cell.length_b   1.000
_cell.length_c   1.000
_cell.angle_alpha   90.00
_cell.angle_beta   90.00
_cell.angle_gamma   90.00
#
_symmetry.space_group_name_H-M   'P 1'
#
loop_
_entity.id
_entity.type
_entity.pdbx_description
1 polymer ?
#
loop_
_entity_poly.entity_id
_entity_poly.type
_entity_poly.pdbx_seq_one_letter_code
_entity_poly.pdbx_strand_id
1 'polypeptide(L)'
;MSVLNANQRNRHLESLMFLDPNGGVDIQRYDTLKYKQFDKLTDKQLGFFWRPEEVDVLRDAADFKNLTEHEKHIFTSNLKRQILLDSVQGRAPADSFNPLVSLPELENWVTTWTFNETIHSRSYTHIIRNVYSDPSIIFDEMMDIQEIVDCATDISKHYDDLIEMGQWYNLLGEGTHTVNGKKIKVDAYELKKLIYKAMVSVNILEGVRFYVSFACSWAFAELKKMEGNAKIIKLICRDENVHLGSTQTLLKLMPKDDSDFAKIAEECKDEMVQLFVDAVDQEKAWADYLFKDGSMIGLNSQLLHEYVEWTANKRMTAVGLPSPYKGGSNPLPWTQKWIAGAEVQVAPQETEISSYVIGGTKQDVNGSTFQGIKL
;
A
#
# COMPACT_ATOMS: atom_id res chain seq x y z
N MET A 1 -2.55 26.44 10.87
CA MET A 1 -3.71 25.87 10.14
C MET A 1 -4.90 25.73 11.10
N SER A 2 -6.12 26.03 10.65
CA SER A 2 -7.33 25.79 11.44
C SER A 2 -8.04 24.55 10.90
N VAL A 3 -8.59 23.72 11.79
CA VAL A 3 -9.45 22.59 11.40
C VAL A 3 -10.73 23.08 10.72
N LEU A 4 -11.18 24.31 11.06
CA LEU A 4 -12.27 24.98 10.37
C LEU A 4 -11.70 25.95 9.34
N ASN A 5 -11.90 25.66 8.06
CA ASN A 5 -11.47 26.51 6.96
C ASN A 5 -12.66 27.25 6.32
N ALA A 6 -12.99 28.42 6.83
CA ALA A 6 -14.08 29.24 6.30
C ALA A 6 -13.82 29.80 4.88
N ASN A 7 -12.59 29.82 4.40
CA ASN A 7 -12.24 30.32 3.07
C ASN A 7 -12.69 29.40 1.94
N GLN A 8 -12.83 28.10 2.23
CA GLN A 8 -13.31 27.08 1.25
C GLN A 8 -14.84 27.00 1.17
N ARG A 9 -15.57 27.82 1.92
CA ARG A 9 -17.03 27.76 1.98
C ARG A 9 -17.67 27.74 0.57
N ASN A 10 -18.37 26.65 0.26
CA ASN A 10 -19.04 26.40 -1.02
C ASN A 10 -18.13 26.34 -2.26
N ARG A 11 -16.82 26.19 -2.10
CA ARG A 11 -15.86 26.16 -3.20
C ARG A 11 -15.33 24.78 -3.54
N HIS A 12 -15.78 23.72 -2.87
CA HIS A 12 -15.28 22.34 -3.01
C HIS A 12 -15.25 21.81 -4.47
N LEU A 13 -16.12 22.30 -5.36
CA LEU A 13 -16.10 21.93 -6.79
C LEU A 13 -15.03 22.68 -7.60
N GLU A 14 -14.56 23.83 -7.11
CA GLU A 14 -13.54 24.65 -7.75
C GLU A 14 -12.13 24.41 -7.21
N SER A 15 -12.04 23.88 -5.98
CA SER A 15 -10.77 23.67 -5.28
C SER A 15 -9.85 22.69 -6.04
N LEU A 16 -8.54 22.92 -5.92
CA LEU A 16 -7.53 21.96 -6.39
C LEU A 16 -7.55 20.70 -5.52
N MET A 17 -7.04 19.59 -6.05
CA MET A 17 -6.88 18.35 -5.25
C MET A 17 -5.91 18.56 -4.08
N PHE A 18 -4.81 19.25 -4.35
CA PHE A 18 -3.75 19.53 -3.39
C PHE A 18 -3.40 21.01 -3.40
N LEU A 19 -3.04 21.55 -2.23
CA LEU A 19 -2.50 22.90 -2.06
C LEU A 19 -3.35 23.99 -2.71
N ASP A 20 -4.69 23.93 -2.53
CA ASP A 20 -5.57 25.00 -2.97
C ASP A 20 -5.19 26.31 -2.27
N PRO A 21 -5.13 27.45 -2.99
CA PRO A 21 -4.78 28.75 -2.41
C PRO A 21 -5.68 29.20 -1.26
N ASN A 22 -6.92 28.67 -1.19
CA ASN A 22 -7.86 28.94 -0.10
C ASN A 22 -7.70 27.96 1.08
N GLY A 23 -6.72 27.06 1.04
CA GLY A 23 -6.40 26.11 2.09
C GLY A 23 -7.10 24.76 1.94
N GLY A 24 -7.06 23.95 3.00
CA GLY A 24 -7.61 22.60 3.01
C GLY A 24 -9.14 22.56 3.07
N VAL A 25 -9.69 21.35 3.25
CA VAL A 25 -11.12 21.08 3.32
C VAL A 25 -11.80 21.85 4.45
N ASP A 26 -13.03 22.34 4.23
CA ASP A 26 -13.85 23.02 5.25
C ASP A 26 -14.91 22.11 5.86
N ILE A 27 -15.68 21.42 5.02
CA ILE A 27 -16.78 20.54 5.40
C ILE A 27 -16.63 19.21 4.66
N GLN A 28 -16.77 18.14 5.39
CA GLN A 28 -16.91 16.79 4.82
C GLN A 28 -18.31 16.65 4.19
N ARG A 29 -18.43 16.91 2.88
CA ARG A 29 -19.69 16.85 2.15
C ARG A 29 -19.59 15.96 0.92
N TYR A 30 -20.61 15.15 0.71
CA TYR A 30 -20.65 14.12 -0.33
C TYR A 30 -21.89 14.22 -1.23
N ASP A 31 -22.67 15.29 -1.13
CA ASP A 31 -23.85 15.56 -1.99
C ASP A 31 -23.44 15.99 -3.40
N THR A 32 -22.35 16.74 -3.51
CA THR A 32 -21.75 17.18 -4.80
C THR A 32 -20.25 17.05 -4.72
N LEU A 33 -19.64 16.38 -5.70
CA LEU A 33 -18.22 16.01 -5.70
C LEU A 33 -17.56 16.45 -7.01
N LYS A 34 -16.35 16.99 -6.93
CA LYS A 34 -15.52 17.31 -8.09
C LYS A 34 -15.05 16.03 -8.78
N TYR A 35 -14.56 15.07 -8.00
CA TYR A 35 -14.04 13.79 -8.47
C TYR A 35 -14.73 12.60 -7.80
N LYS A 36 -15.90 12.23 -8.33
CA LYS A 36 -16.70 11.08 -7.84
C LYS A 36 -15.94 9.74 -7.77
N GLN A 37 -14.77 9.67 -8.44
CA GLN A 37 -13.93 8.48 -8.45
C GLN A 37 -13.42 8.13 -7.05
N PHE A 38 -13.04 9.13 -6.24
CA PHE A 38 -12.52 8.91 -4.88
C PHE A 38 -13.60 8.42 -3.93
N ASP A 39 -14.80 8.98 -4.02
CA ASP A 39 -15.96 8.50 -3.26
C ASP A 39 -16.30 7.03 -3.60
N LYS A 40 -16.30 6.68 -4.89
CA LYS A 40 -16.48 5.28 -5.33
C LYS A 40 -15.37 4.34 -4.84
N LEU A 41 -14.13 4.82 -4.72
CA LEU A 41 -13.03 4.03 -4.16
C LEU A 41 -13.26 3.80 -2.66
N THR A 42 -13.72 4.82 -1.93
CA THR A 42 -14.11 4.71 -0.52
C THR A 42 -15.23 3.69 -0.35
N ASP A 43 -16.33 3.81 -1.10
CA ASP A 43 -17.45 2.86 -1.05
C ASP A 43 -16.99 1.43 -1.34
N LYS A 44 -16.13 1.27 -2.35
CA LYS A 44 -15.58 -0.04 -2.72
C LYS A 44 -14.74 -0.63 -1.59
N GLN A 45 -13.86 0.18 -0.98
CA GLN A 45 -12.99 -0.26 0.11
C GLN A 45 -13.79 -0.61 1.36
N LEU A 46 -14.79 0.19 1.72
CA LEU A 46 -15.72 -0.12 2.83
C LEU A 46 -16.50 -1.41 2.58
N GLY A 47 -16.91 -1.66 1.33
CA GLY A 47 -17.54 -2.92 0.92
C GLY A 47 -16.60 -4.13 0.99
N PHE A 48 -15.29 -3.92 1.02
CA PHE A 48 -14.25 -4.95 1.15
C PHE A 48 -13.78 -5.16 2.59
N PHE A 49 -14.40 -4.52 3.57
CA PHE A 49 -14.01 -4.67 4.97
C PHE A 49 -13.97 -6.14 5.40
N TRP A 50 -12.89 -6.53 6.05
CA TRP A 50 -12.65 -7.86 6.57
C TRP A 50 -11.78 -7.80 7.83
N ARG A 51 -11.75 -8.90 8.56
CA ARG A 51 -10.92 -9.04 9.76
C ARG A 51 -10.03 -10.27 9.64
N PRO A 52 -8.77 -10.19 10.07
CA PRO A 52 -7.83 -11.33 9.97
C PRO A 52 -8.36 -12.61 10.62
N GLU A 53 -9.09 -12.47 11.72
CA GLU A 53 -9.65 -13.58 12.49
C GLU A 53 -10.75 -14.37 11.75
N GLU A 54 -11.27 -13.83 10.63
CA GLU A 54 -12.23 -14.51 9.77
C GLU A 54 -11.59 -15.59 8.90
N VAL A 55 -10.25 -15.61 8.82
CA VAL A 55 -9.49 -16.61 8.05
C VAL A 55 -8.83 -17.59 9.01
N ASP A 56 -9.17 -18.89 8.86
CA ASP A 56 -8.55 -19.96 9.63
C ASP A 56 -7.14 -20.26 9.10
N VAL A 57 -6.15 -20.11 9.96
CA VAL A 57 -4.72 -20.39 9.70
C VAL A 57 -4.16 -21.52 10.59
N LEU A 58 -5.02 -22.26 11.31
CA LEU A 58 -4.57 -23.30 12.25
C LEU A 58 -3.83 -24.43 11.55
N ARG A 59 -4.26 -24.79 10.34
CA ARG A 59 -3.60 -25.82 9.54
C ARG A 59 -2.19 -25.40 9.12
N ASP A 60 -1.97 -24.11 8.89
CA ASP A 60 -0.68 -23.57 8.45
C ASP A 60 0.43 -23.84 9.48
N ALA A 61 0.11 -23.92 10.78
CA ALA A 61 1.07 -24.29 11.82
C ALA A 61 1.62 -25.73 11.65
N ALA A 62 0.76 -26.65 11.23
CA ALA A 62 1.18 -28.02 10.94
C ALA A 62 1.95 -28.10 9.62
N ASP A 63 1.49 -27.38 8.59
CA ASP A 63 2.17 -27.30 7.30
C ASP A 63 3.57 -26.73 7.46
N PHE A 64 3.73 -25.62 8.20
CA PHE A 64 5.02 -24.96 8.45
C PHE A 64 6.06 -25.89 9.08
N LYS A 65 5.65 -26.71 10.03
CA LYS A 65 6.55 -27.71 10.66
C LYS A 65 7.13 -28.69 9.65
N ASN A 66 6.38 -29.00 8.60
CA ASN A 66 6.74 -29.98 7.56
C ASN A 66 7.41 -29.32 6.34
N LEU A 67 7.56 -28.00 6.31
CA LEU A 67 8.32 -27.32 5.27
C LEU A 67 9.81 -27.67 5.38
N THR A 68 10.49 -27.75 4.24
CA THR A 68 11.95 -27.82 4.19
C THR A 68 12.56 -26.50 4.69
N GLU A 69 13.83 -26.51 5.04
CA GLU A 69 14.49 -25.29 5.59
C GLU A 69 14.48 -24.13 4.59
N HIS A 70 14.68 -24.39 3.30
CA HIS A 70 14.60 -23.33 2.30
C HIS A 70 13.15 -22.82 2.07
N GLU A 71 12.14 -23.69 2.16
CA GLU A 71 10.74 -23.26 2.13
C GLU A 71 10.39 -22.40 3.34
N LYS A 72 10.88 -22.76 4.54
CA LYS A 72 10.73 -21.93 5.76
C LYS A 72 11.41 -20.58 5.59
N HIS A 73 12.61 -20.56 5.00
CA HIS A 73 13.33 -19.32 4.69
C HIS A 73 12.49 -18.41 3.78
N ILE A 74 11.96 -18.94 2.67
CA ILE A 74 11.13 -18.18 1.73
C ILE A 74 9.89 -17.63 2.44
N PHE A 75 9.16 -18.48 3.16
CA PHE A 75 7.93 -18.09 3.85
C PHE A 75 8.17 -17.01 4.90
N THR A 76 9.15 -17.23 5.80
CA THR A 76 9.48 -16.32 6.91
C THR A 76 9.98 -14.97 6.41
N SER A 77 10.90 -14.98 5.42
CA SER A 77 11.46 -13.76 4.85
C SER A 77 10.38 -12.91 4.17
N ASN A 78 9.46 -13.52 3.43
CA ASN A 78 8.33 -12.80 2.83
C ASN A 78 7.42 -12.17 3.88
N LEU A 79 7.11 -12.87 4.98
CA LEU A 79 6.32 -12.27 6.07
C LEU A 79 7.03 -11.08 6.68
N LYS A 80 8.33 -11.20 7.00
CA LYS A 80 9.14 -10.10 7.55
C LYS A 80 9.08 -8.86 6.65
N ARG A 81 9.24 -9.06 5.33
CA ARG A 81 9.20 -7.95 4.37
C ARG A 81 7.82 -7.28 4.32
N GLN A 82 6.76 -8.06 4.16
CA GLN A 82 5.39 -7.54 4.08
C GLN A 82 5.00 -6.77 5.36
N ILE A 83 5.37 -7.29 6.55
CA ILE A 83 5.13 -6.60 7.82
C ILE A 83 5.77 -5.21 7.84
N LEU A 84 7.03 -5.09 7.40
CA LEU A 84 7.73 -3.81 7.43
C LEU A 84 7.13 -2.83 6.44
N LEU A 85 6.83 -3.26 5.22
CA LEU A 85 6.22 -2.42 4.19
C LEU A 85 4.84 -1.90 4.64
N ASP A 86 3.97 -2.76 5.17
CA ASP A 86 2.64 -2.36 5.65
C ASP A 86 2.71 -1.59 6.99
N SER A 87 3.80 -1.72 7.74
CA SER A 87 4.04 -0.86 8.91
C SER A 87 4.34 0.58 8.50
N VAL A 88 5.00 0.80 7.37
CA VAL A 88 5.20 2.13 6.77
C VAL A 88 3.88 2.61 6.17
N GLN A 89 3.25 1.79 5.34
CA GLN A 89 2.04 2.13 4.60
C GLN A 89 0.83 2.39 5.51
N GLY A 90 0.73 1.73 6.67
CA GLY A 90 -0.36 1.92 7.65
C GLY A 90 -0.41 3.29 8.31
N ARG A 91 0.51 4.21 8.01
CA ARG A 91 0.53 5.60 8.56
C ARG A 91 0.92 6.64 7.51
N ALA A 92 1.84 6.31 6.62
CA ALA A 92 2.47 7.29 5.74
C ALA A 92 1.50 8.01 4.80
N PRO A 93 0.48 7.40 4.17
CA PRO A 93 -0.48 8.12 3.33
C PRO A 93 -1.24 9.22 4.07
N ALA A 94 -1.73 8.94 5.30
CA ALA A 94 -2.44 9.95 6.08
C ALA A 94 -1.51 11.09 6.53
N ASP A 95 -0.30 10.76 6.99
CA ASP A 95 0.65 11.76 7.51
C ASP A 95 1.22 12.64 6.38
N SER A 96 1.37 12.10 5.17
CA SER A 96 1.98 12.81 4.05
C SER A 96 0.99 13.58 3.18
N PHE A 97 -0.13 12.95 2.79
CA PHE A 97 -1.06 13.53 1.83
C PHE A 97 -2.20 14.31 2.49
N ASN A 98 -2.84 13.80 3.55
CA ASN A 98 -4.00 14.47 4.17
C ASN A 98 -3.74 15.94 4.56
N PRO A 99 -2.57 16.31 5.12
CA PRO A 99 -2.31 17.71 5.46
C PRO A 99 -2.25 18.66 4.25
N LEU A 100 -2.21 18.15 3.02
CA LEU A 100 -2.04 18.87 1.78
C LEU A 100 -3.26 18.78 0.85
N VAL A 101 -4.21 17.87 1.17
CA VAL A 101 -5.45 17.68 0.40
C VAL A 101 -6.40 18.83 0.61
N SER A 102 -7.13 19.22 -0.45
CA SER A 102 -8.11 20.31 -0.42
C SER A 102 -9.52 19.91 -0.88
N LEU A 103 -9.74 18.62 -1.20
CA LEU A 103 -11.05 18.07 -1.59
C LEU A 103 -11.58 17.07 -0.56
N PRO A 104 -12.84 17.17 -0.13
CA PRO A 104 -13.41 16.29 0.90
C PRO A 104 -13.42 14.81 0.49
N GLU A 105 -13.76 14.50 -0.76
CA GLU A 105 -13.75 13.13 -1.26
C GLU A 105 -12.35 12.51 -1.31
N LEU A 106 -11.32 13.32 -1.56
CA LEU A 106 -9.92 12.84 -1.56
C LEU A 106 -9.39 12.64 -0.14
N GLU A 107 -9.68 13.56 0.79
CA GLU A 107 -9.33 13.42 2.20
C GLU A 107 -9.97 12.16 2.81
N ASN A 108 -11.25 11.92 2.52
CA ASN A 108 -11.96 10.73 2.96
C ASN A 108 -11.34 9.44 2.37
N TRP A 109 -10.97 9.47 1.09
CA TRP A 109 -10.31 8.34 0.46
C TRP A 109 -8.96 8.03 1.12
N VAL A 110 -8.08 9.02 1.29
CA VAL A 110 -6.76 8.81 1.91
C VAL A 110 -6.89 8.28 3.33
N THR A 111 -7.86 8.77 4.10
CA THR A 111 -8.15 8.28 5.45
C THR A 111 -8.62 6.82 5.44
N THR A 112 -9.53 6.48 4.53
CA THR A 112 -10.09 5.12 4.38
C THR A 112 -9.00 4.14 3.93
N TRP A 113 -8.18 4.54 2.97
CA TRP A 113 -7.03 3.78 2.50
C TRP A 113 -6.07 3.48 3.66
N THR A 114 -5.61 4.50 4.38
CA THR A 114 -4.69 4.33 5.52
C THR A 114 -5.27 3.42 6.61
N PHE A 115 -6.58 3.54 6.90
CA PHE A 115 -7.24 2.61 7.82
C PHE A 115 -7.18 1.16 7.32
N ASN A 116 -7.37 0.94 6.03
CA ASN A 116 -7.33 -0.40 5.44
C ASN A 116 -5.96 -1.06 5.59
N GLU A 117 -4.87 -0.31 5.44
CA GLU A 117 -3.50 -0.80 5.66
C GLU A 117 -3.27 -1.32 7.09
N THR A 118 -4.01 -0.79 8.06
CA THR A 118 -3.94 -1.31 9.44
C THR A 118 -4.50 -2.73 9.55
N ILE A 119 -5.43 -3.12 8.69
CA ILE A 119 -5.96 -4.49 8.61
C ILE A 119 -4.87 -5.42 8.08
N HIS A 120 -4.11 -4.99 7.07
CA HIS A 120 -2.99 -5.76 6.51
C HIS A 120 -1.92 -6.03 7.57
N SER A 121 -1.44 -5.02 8.26
CA SER A 121 -0.42 -5.19 9.31
C SER A 121 -0.89 -6.08 10.47
N ARG A 122 -2.18 -6.01 10.85
CA ARG A 122 -2.79 -6.91 11.84
C ARG A 122 -2.87 -8.35 11.35
N SER A 123 -3.09 -8.56 10.06
CA SER A 123 -3.24 -9.91 9.50
C SER A 123 -1.92 -10.69 9.52
N TYR A 124 -0.79 -10.04 9.32
CA TYR A 124 0.52 -10.69 9.49
C TYR A 124 0.75 -11.11 10.94
N THR A 125 0.38 -10.27 11.91
CA THR A 125 0.44 -10.65 13.33
C THR A 125 -0.45 -11.86 13.62
N HIS A 126 -1.64 -11.93 13.01
CA HIS A 126 -2.52 -13.10 13.11
C HIS A 126 -1.86 -14.38 12.56
N ILE A 127 -1.23 -14.31 11.40
CA ILE A 127 -0.47 -15.43 10.80
C ILE A 127 0.65 -15.87 11.74
N ILE A 128 1.50 -14.94 12.19
CA ILE A 128 2.68 -15.24 13.01
C ILE A 128 2.28 -15.91 14.32
N ARG A 129 1.27 -15.40 15.02
CA ARG A 129 0.80 -15.96 16.29
C ARG A 129 0.27 -17.39 16.16
N ASN A 130 -0.20 -17.77 15.00
CA ASN A 130 -0.73 -19.13 14.76
C ASN A 130 0.32 -20.08 14.19
N VAL A 131 1.35 -19.58 13.51
CA VAL A 131 2.35 -20.40 12.81
C VAL A 131 3.60 -20.63 13.67
N TYR A 132 4.06 -19.61 14.40
CA TYR A 132 5.31 -19.66 15.16
C TYR A 132 5.08 -19.90 16.65
N SER A 133 5.96 -20.70 17.27
CA SER A 133 5.95 -20.91 18.71
C SER A 133 6.38 -19.69 19.51
N ASP A 134 7.28 -18.88 18.94
CA ASP A 134 7.72 -17.59 19.47
C ASP A 134 7.59 -16.51 18.38
N PRO A 135 6.49 -15.75 18.40
CA PRO A 135 6.26 -14.68 17.42
C PRO A 135 7.26 -13.53 17.50
N SER A 136 7.89 -13.28 18.67
CA SER A 136 8.77 -12.13 18.89
C SER A 136 10.01 -12.17 18.00
N ILE A 137 10.56 -13.35 17.76
CA ILE A 137 11.75 -13.56 16.91
C ILE A 137 11.55 -12.96 15.51
N ILE A 138 10.33 -13.08 14.95
CA ILE A 138 10.05 -12.55 13.61
C ILE A 138 10.17 -11.04 13.55
N PHE A 139 9.69 -10.34 14.62
CA PHE A 139 9.75 -8.90 14.69
C PHE A 139 11.17 -8.41 15.01
N ASP A 140 11.88 -9.09 15.93
CA ASP A 140 13.20 -8.69 16.40
C ASP A 140 14.28 -8.82 15.31
N GLU A 141 14.18 -9.85 14.44
CA GLU A 141 15.15 -10.12 13.37
C GLU A 141 14.78 -9.48 12.02
N MET A 142 13.69 -8.70 11.94
CA MET A 142 13.21 -8.16 10.65
C MET A 142 14.23 -7.24 9.98
N MET A 143 14.92 -6.43 10.78
CA MET A 143 15.89 -5.45 10.30
C MET A 143 17.28 -6.05 10.01
N ASP A 144 17.48 -7.36 10.21
CA ASP A 144 18.73 -8.05 9.90
C ASP A 144 18.86 -8.40 8.41
N ILE A 145 17.78 -8.27 7.65
CA ILE A 145 17.74 -8.57 6.20
C ILE A 145 17.95 -7.27 5.44
N GLN A 146 19.12 -7.11 4.81
CA GLN A 146 19.52 -5.86 4.14
C GLN A 146 18.56 -5.49 3.00
N GLU A 147 18.09 -6.46 2.20
CA GLU A 147 17.15 -6.23 1.09
C GLU A 147 15.81 -5.66 1.58
N ILE A 148 15.39 -5.99 2.80
CA ILE A 148 14.17 -5.43 3.41
C ILE A 148 14.44 -3.98 3.84
N VAL A 149 15.57 -3.73 4.50
CA VAL A 149 15.97 -2.40 4.97
C VAL A 149 16.14 -1.42 3.81
N ASP A 150 16.82 -1.85 2.74
CA ASP A 150 17.05 -1.02 1.55
C ASP A 150 15.72 -0.62 0.89
N CYS A 151 14.82 -1.58 0.71
CA CYS A 151 13.49 -1.33 0.16
C CYS A 151 12.67 -0.35 1.02
N ALA A 152 12.62 -0.57 2.34
CA ALA A 152 11.88 0.29 3.26
C ALA A 152 12.47 1.69 3.33
N THR A 153 13.80 1.83 3.29
CA THR A 153 14.50 3.12 3.29
C THR A 153 14.18 3.92 2.02
N ASP A 154 14.21 3.26 0.87
CA ASP A 154 13.90 3.89 -0.42
C ASP A 154 12.46 4.45 -0.45
N ILE A 155 11.49 3.66 0.01
CA ILE A 155 10.09 4.09 0.09
C ILE A 155 9.93 5.21 1.11
N SER A 156 10.48 5.06 2.32
CA SER A 156 10.34 6.03 3.42
C SER A 156 10.89 7.39 3.05
N LYS A 157 11.97 7.46 2.28
CA LYS A 157 12.57 8.73 1.84
C LYS A 157 11.56 9.63 1.11
N HIS A 158 10.76 9.09 0.21
CA HIS A 158 9.77 9.88 -0.52
C HIS A 158 8.67 10.41 0.39
N TYR A 159 8.27 9.65 1.40
CA TYR A 159 7.32 10.10 2.41
C TYR A 159 7.95 11.13 3.35
N ASP A 160 9.16 10.89 3.84
CA ASP A 160 9.85 11.78 4.77
C ASP A 160 10.10 13.16 4.16
N ASP A 161 10.60 13.20 2.91
CA ASP A 161 10.81 14.45 2.17
C ASP A 161 9.48 15.24 2.00
N LEU A 162 8.38 14.54 1.69
CA LEU A 162 7.06 15.14 1.54
C LEU A 162 6.51 15.65 2.87
N ILE A 163 6.61 14.85 3.95
CA ILE A 163 6.15 15.21 5.29
C ILE A 163 6.92 16.43 5.79
N GLU A 164 8.24 16.44 5.68
CA GLU A 164 9.06 17.57 6.15
C GLU A 164 8.68 18.87 5.43
N MET A 165 8.67 18.86 4.10
CA MET A 165 8.32 20.07 3.33
C MET A 165 6.85 20.48 3.56
N GLY A 166 5.93 19.52 3.65
CA GLY A 166 4.52 19.76 3.95
C GLY A 166 4.32 20.41 5.33
N GLN A 167 5.04 19.99 6.34
CA GLN A 167 5.02 20.61 7.67
C GLN A 167 5.54 22.04 7.63
N TRP A 168 6.66 22.31 6.93
CA TRP A 168 7.17 23.67 6.76
C TRP A 168 6.20 24.56 6.00
N TYR A 169 5.59 24.05 4.93
CA TYR A 169 4.57 24.79 4.17
C TYR A 169 3.37 25.15 5.04
N ASN A 170 2.88 24.22 5.81
CA ASN A 170 1.72 24.43 6.67
C ASN A 170 1.98 25.39 7.84
N LEU A 171 3.21 25.43 8.37
CA LEU A 171 3.59 26.27 9.51
C LEU A 171 4.00 27.67 9.09
N LEU A 172 4.75 27.80 8.01
CA LEU A 172 5.44 29.05 7.64
C LEU A 172 4.82 29.74 6.41
N GLY A 173 4.11 28.97 5.57
CA GLY A 173 3.71 29.44 4.26
C GLY A 173 4.88 29.51 3.28
N GLU A 174 4.60 29.91 2.04
CA GLU A 174 5.58 30.02 0.97
C GLU A 174 6.56 31.17 1.25
N GLY A 175 7.85 30.96 0.94
CA GLY A 175 8.90 31.97 1.13
C GLY A 175 10.20 31.42 1.69
N THR A 176 11.09 32.33 2.08
CA THR A 176 12.34 32.01 2.78
C THR A 176 12.27 32.44 4.23
N HIS A 177 12.38 31.52 5.14
CA HIS A 177 12.22 31.72 6.57
C HIS A 177 13.51 31.41 7.32
N THR A 178 13.71 31.99 8.50
CA THR A 178 14.82 31.67 9.38
C THR A 178 14.28 31.01 10.64
N VAL A 179 14.58 29.74 10.83
CA VAL A 179 14.15 28.95 11.99
C VAL A 179 15.39 28.41 12.71
N ASN A 180 15.56 28.77 13.98
CA ASN A 180 16.72 28.38 14.79
C ASN A 180 18.07 28.68 14.08
N GLY A 181 18.17 29.81 13.38
CA GLY A 181 19.39 30.24 12.67
C GLY A 181 19.61 29.54 11.31
N LYS A 182 18.75 28.61 10.91
CA LYS A 182 18.81 27.96 9.58
C LYS A 182 17.82 28.62 8.63
N LYS A 183 18.26 28.84 7.38
CA LYS A 183 17.37 29.28 6.31
C LYS A 183 16.58 28.10 5.76
N ILE A 184 15.26 28.20 5.76
CA ILE A 184 14.33 27.22 5.18
C ILE A 184 13.60 27.90 4.04
N LYS A 185 13.76 27.37 2.83
CA LYS A 185 13.00 27.79 1.65
C LYS A 185 11.77 26.87 1.53
N VAL A 186 10.60 27.46 1.57
CA VAL A 186 9.32 26.79 1.34
C VAL A 186 8.80 27.25 -0.01
N ASP A 187 8.57 26.28 -0.90
CA ASP A 187 8.23 26.51 -2.30
C ASP A 187 7.08 25.56 -2.69
N ALA A 188 5.93 26.13 -3.05
CA ALA A 188 4.74 25.33 -3.37
C ALA A 188 4.94 24.45 -4.60
N TYR A 189 5.72 24.89 -5.59
CA TYR A 189 6.00 24.08 -6.77
C TYR A 189 6.88 22.87 -6.44
N GLU A 190 7.92 23.06 -5.63
CA GLU A 190 8.76 21.95 -5.15
C GLU A 190 7.95 20.98 -4.26
N LEU A 191 7.03 21.51 -3.43
CA LEU A 191 6.14 20.65 -2.64
C LEU A 191 5.20 19.82 -3.53
N LYS A 192 4.62 20.41 -4.60
CA LYS A 192 3.85 19.67 -5.61
C LYS A 192 4.70 18.58 -6.29
N LYS A 193 5.97 18.87 -6.54
CA LYS A 193 6.92 17.90 -7.10
C LYS A 193 7.14 16.70 -6.16
N LEU A 194 7.27 16.96 -4.85
CA LEU A 194 7.35 15.90 -3.83
C LEU A 194 6.06 15.08 -3.74
N ILE A 195 4.87 15.74 -3.80
CA ILE A 195 3.58 15.02 -3.85
C ILE A 195 3.55 14.06 -5.05
N TYR A 196 3.94 14.54 -6.24
CA TYR A 196 3.94 13.72 -7.46
C TYR A 196 4.88 12.52 -7.36
N LYS A 197 6.13 12.73 -6.90
CA LYS A 197 7.13 11.69 -6.73
C LYS A 197 6.71 10.66 -5.68
N ALA A 198 6.20 11.09 -4.53
CA ALA A 198 5.67 10.22 -3.50
C ALA A 198 4.50 9.38 -4.04
N MET A 199 3.58 9.97 -4.83
CA MET A 199 2.47 9.24 -5.44
C MET A 199 2.94 8.17 -6.42
N VAL A 200 4.01 8.42 -7.21
CA VAL A 200 4.62 7.40 -8.08
C VAL A 200 5.29 6.30 -7.26
N SER A 201 6.02 6.66 -6.18
CA SER A 201 6.64 5.68 -5.28
C SER A 201 5.60 4.75 -4.65
N VAL A 202 4.46 5.30 -4.23
CA VAL A 202 3.33 4.50 -3.71
C VAL A 202 2.71 3.61 -4.79
N ASN A 203 2.53 4.13 -6.00
CA ASN A 203 2.05 3.31 -7.13
C ASN A 203 2.97 2.12 -7.42
N ILE A 204 4.28 2.30 -7.27
CA ILE A 204 5.28 1.23 -7.39
C ILE A 204 5.15 0.23 -6.22
N LEU A 205 4.99 0.72 -5.00
CA LEU A 205 4.81 -0.13 -3.82
C LEU A 205 3.61 -1.05 -4.01
N GLU A 206 2.43 -0.48 -4.23
CA GLU A 206 1.17 -1.20 -4.38
C GLU A 206 1.11 -2.09 -5.62
N GLY A 207 1.78 -1.69 -6.71
CA GLY A 207 1.68 -2.35 -8.01
C GLY A 207 2.82 -3.29 -8.38
N VAL A 208 3.99 -3.18 -7.73
CA VAL A 208 5.20 -3.93 -8.07
C VAL A 208 5.80 -4.62 -6.86
N ARG A 209 6.10 -3.88 -5.77
CA ARG A 209 6.92 -4.38 -4.65
C ARG A 209 6.27 -5.49 -3.82
N PHE A 210 4.94 -5.57 -3.79
CA PHE A 210 4.24 -6.68 -3.11
C PHE A 210 4.15 -7.96 -3.96
N TYR A 211 4.25 -7.86 -5.28
CA TYR A 211 3.84 -8.94 -6.17
C TYR A 211 4.78 -10.15 -6.19
N VAL A 212 6.09 -9.97 -5.95
CA VAL A 212 7.03 -11.09 -5.74
C VAL A 212 6.63 -11.89 -4.50
N SER A 213 6.39 -11.21 -3.39
CA SER A 213 6.00 -11.84 -2.12
C SER A 213 4.63 -12.49 -2.21
N PHE A 214 3.67 -11.88 -2.91
CA PHE A 214 2.35 -12.49 -3.15
C PHE A 214 2.47 -13.78 -3.96
N ALA A 215 3.26 -13.76 -5.04
CA ALA A 215 3.47 -14.96 -5.86
C ALA A 215 4.09 -16.10 -5.04
N CYS A 216 5.06 -15.83 -4.17
CA CYS A 216 5.63 -16.83 -3.26
C CYS A 216 4.57 -17.42 -2.32
N SER A 217 3.75 -16.57 -1.70
CA SER A 217 2.68 -17.01 -0.79
C SER A 217 1.66 -17.92 -1.49
N TRP A 218 1.26 -17.56 -2.72
CA TRP A 218 0.32 -18.37 -3.50
C TRP A 218 0.95 -19.65 -4.04
N ALA A 219 2.27 -19.66 -4.33
CA ALA A 219 2.98 -20.88 -4.76
C ALA A 219 2.91 -21.98 -3.70
N PHE A 220 2.96 -21.64 -2.41
CA PHE A 220 2.72 -22.61 -1.35
C PHE A 220 1.32 -23.24 -1.45
N ALA A 221 0.29 -22.43 -1.68
CA ALA A 221 -1.08 -22.94 -1.81
C ALA A 221 -1.30 -23.77 -3.07
N GLU A 222 -0.61 -23.49 -4.18
CA GLU A 222 -0.60 -24.37 -5.36
C GLU A 222 -0.06 -25.78 -5.03
N LEU A 223 0.81 -25.87 -4.02
CA LEU A 223 1.36 -27.12 -3.49
C LEU A 223 0.52 -27.68 -2.31
N LYS A 224 -0.65 -27.12 -2.04
CA LYS A 224 -1.53 -27.50 -0.92
C LYS A 224 -0.90 -27.31 0.47
N LYS A 225 -0.04 -26.31 0.60
CA LYS A 225 0.62 -25.89 1.84
C LYS A 225 0.24 -24.44 2.16
N MET A 226 0.19 -24.06 3.43
CA MET A 226 0.00 -22.69 3.89
C MET A 226 -1.22 -21.99 3.25
N GLU A 227 -2.32 -22.72 3.08
CA GLU A 227 -3.50 -22.22 2.35
C GLU A 227 -4.21 -21.09 3.08
N GLY A 228 -4.18 -21.06 4.43
CA GLY A 228 -4.72 -19.97 5.24
C GLY A 228 -3.98 -18.66 5.00
N ASN A 229 -2.64 -18.69 5.05
CA ASN A 229 -1.79 -17.56 4.69
C ASN A 229 -2.11 -17.05 3.27
N ALA A 230 -2.16 -17.96 2.28
CA ALA A 230 -2.43 -17.58 0.90
C ALA A 230 -3.79 -16.90 0.71
N LYS A 231 -4.81 -17.26 1.50
CA LYS A 231 -6.11 -16.60 1.50
C LYS A 231 -6.06 -15.20 2.10
N ILE A 232 -5.33 -15.01 3.19
CA ILE A 232 -5.08 -13.67 3.75
C ILE A 232 -4.38 -12.81 2.70
N ILE A 233 -3.30 -13.30 2.08
CA ILE A 233 -2.59 -12.58 1.02
C ILE A 233 -3.48 -12.26 -0.18
N LYS A 234 -4.46 -13.13 -0.51
CA LYS A 234 -5.46 -12.85 -1.55
C LYS A 234 -6.37 -11.68 -1.17
N LEU A 235 -6.79 -11.59 0.10
CA LEU A 235 -7.60 -10.46 0.58
C LEU A 235 -6.81 -9.17 0.58
N ILE A 236 -5.56 -9.19 1.03
CA ILE A 236 -4.63 -8.06 0.95
C ILE A 236 -4.47 -7.63 -0.52
N CYS A 237 -4.12 -8.53 -1.43
CA CYS A 237 -3.95 -8.21 -2.85
C CYS A 237 -5.21 -7.62 -3.50
N ARG A 238 -6.40 -8.02 -3.06
CA ARG A 238 -7.66 -7.42 -3.49
C ARG A 238 -7.72 -5.94 -3.10
N ASP A 239 -7.35 -5.63 -1.88
CA ASP A 239 -7.33 -4.28 -1.34
C ASP A 239 -6.23 -3.45 -2.03
N GLU A 240 -5.03 -4.02 -2.22
CA GLU A 240 -3.93 -3.39 -2.95
C GLU A 240 -4.29 -3.04 -4.41
N ASN A 241 -5.15 -3.81 -5.05
CA ASN A 241 -5.66 -3.45 -6.38
C ASN A 241 -6.55 -2.19 -6.35
N VAL A 242 -7.26 -1.91 -5.25
CA VAL A 242 -8.03 -0.67 -5.07
C VAL A 242 -7.07 0.49 -4.83
N HIS A 243 -6.06 0.31 -3.97
CA HIS A 243 -5.03 1.30 -3.68
C HIS A 243 -4.25 1.68 -4.94
N LEU A 244 -3.77 0.68 -5.68
CA LEU A 244 -3.11 0.86 -6.98
C LEU A 244 -4.00 1.61 -7.98
N GLY A 245 -5.28 1.24 -8.08
CA GLY A 245 -6.25 1.93 -8.93
C GLY A 245 -6.43 3.40 -8.54
N SER A 246 -6.36 3.70 -7.24
CA SER A 246 -6.45 5.08 -6.73
C SER A 246 -5.23 5.91 -7.10
N THR A 247 -4.01 5.39 -6.91
CA THR A 247 -2.78 6.10 -7.28
C THR A 247 -2.68 6.33 -8.79
N GLN A 248 -3.09 5.35 -9.61
CA GLN A 248 -3.20 5.53 -11.06
C GLN A 248 -4.22 6.59 -11.45
N THR A 249 -5.34 6.67 -10.73
CA THR A 249 -6.37 7.70 -10.93
C THR A 249 -5.84 9.08 -10.56
N LEU A 250 -5.16 9.20 -9.41
CA LEU A 250 -4.51 10.44 -8.99
C LEU A 250 -3.49 10.93 -10.01
N LEU A 251 -2.54 10.09 -10.42
CA LEU A 251 -1.52 10.43 -11.42
C LEU A 251 -2.10 10.86 -12.78
N LYS A 252 -3.29 10.37 -13.16
CA LYS A 252 -4.00 10.80 -14.37
C LYS A 252 -4.78 12.10 -14.21
N LEU A 253 -5.27 12.39 -13.01
CA LEU A 253 -6.10 13.57 -12.73
C LEU A 253 -5.27 14.79 -12.33
N MET A 254 -4.19 14.62 -11.56
CA MET A 254 -3.34 15.70 -11.10
C MET A 254 -2.91 16.66 -12.22
N PRO A 255 -2.41 16.20 -13.41
CA PRO A 255 -2.05 17.08 -14.51
C PRO A 255 -3.22 17.83 -15.16
N LYS A 256 -4.45 17.37 -14.94
CA LYS A 256 -5.69 17.98 -15.46
C LYS A 256 -6.29 18.96 -14.46
N ASP A 257 -6.05 18.72 -13.18
CA ASP A 257 -6.55 19.51 -12.08
C ASP A 257 -5.72 20.80 -11.88
N ASP A 258 -4.42 20.68 -12.02
CA ASP A 258 -3.48 21.80 -11.84
C ASP A 258 -2.36 21.75 -12.88
N SER A 259 -2.16 22.87 -13.57
CA SER A 259 -1.14 23.03 -14.62
C SER A 259 0.30 22.81 -14.14
N ASP A 260 0.58 23.01 -12.86
CA ASP A 260 1.90 22.74 -12.30
C ASP A 260 2.19 21.24 -12.31
N PHE A 261 1.22 20.40 -11.97
CA PHE A 261 1.39 18.95 -12.07
C PHE A 261 1.57 18.46 -13.51
N ALA A 262 1.01 19.16 -14.51
CA ALA A 262 1.27 18.85 -15.90
C ALA A 262 2.73 19.09 -16.30
N LYS A 263 3.32 20.19 -15.84
CA LYS A 263 4.75 20.51 -16.04
C LYS A 263 5.64 19.50 -15.28
N ILE A 264 5.31 19.25 -13.99
CA ILE A 264 6.05 18.34 -13.14
C ILE A 264 6.08 16.91 -13.73
N ALA A 265 4.96 16.44 -14.25
CA ALA A 265 4.88 15.12 -14.88
C ALA A 265 5.85 14.99 -16.07
N GLU A 266 6.02 16.04 -16.86
CA GLU A 266 6.98 16.05 -17.98
C GLU A 266 8.42 16.23 -17.49
N GLU A 267 8.67 17.15 -16.57
CA GLU A 267 10.01 17.40 -15.99
C GLU A 267 10.57 16.16 -15.26
N CYS A 268 9.74 15.43 -14.53
CA CYS A 268 10.17 14.29 -13.74
C CYS A 268 10.06 12.95 -14.47
N LYS A 269 9.67 12.93 -15.74
CA LYS A 269 9.37 11.70 -16.49
C LYS A 269 10.49 10.67 -16.45
N ASP A 270 11.72 11.09 -16.78
CA ASP A 270 12.89 10.19 -16.80
C ASP A 270 13.24 9.69 -15.39
N GLU A 271 13.12 10.56 -14.38
CA GLU A 271 13.32 10.19 -12.98
C GLU A 271 12.27 9.16 -12.52
N MET A 272 11.01 9.32 -12.94
CA MET A 272 9.96 8.34 -12.60
C MET A 272 10.16 7.00 -13.31
N VAL A 273 10.65 6.99 -14.53
CA VAL A 273 11.06 5.75 -15.21
C VAL A 273 12.20 5.08 -14.45
N GLN A 274 13.20 5.83 -14.00
CA GLN A 274 14.32 5.30 -13.23
C GLN A 274 13.85 4.72 -11.90
N LEU A 275 12.90 5.38 -11.22
CA LEU A 275 12.33 4.89 -9.96
C LEU A 275 11.67 3.50 -10.12
N PHE A 276 10.98 3.26 -11.25
CA PHE A 276 10.45 1.93 -11.58
C PHE A 276 11.57 0.92 -11.84
N VAL A 277 12.62 1.31 -12.54
CA VAL A 277 13.77 0.43 -12.84
C VAL A 277 14.48 0.03 -11.55
N ASP A 278 14.77 0.98 -10.68
CA ASP A 278 15.43 0.73 -9.40
C ASP A 278 14.58 -0.21 -8.52
N ALA A 279 13.27 -0.02 -8.50
CA ALA A 279 12.35 -0.92 -7.78
C ALA A 279 12.37 -2.35 -8.36
N VAL A 280 12.38 -2.50 -9.68
CA VAL A 280 12.47 -3.82 -10.32
C VAL A 280 13.80 -4.50 -10.00
N ASP A 281 14.90 -3.78 -9.97
CA ASP A 281 16.21 -4.34 -9.63
C ASP A 281 16.26 -4.78 -8.15
N GLN A 282 15.67 -4.00 -7.25
CA GLN A 282 15.49 -4.41 -5.84
C GLN A 282 14.62 -5.65 -5.70
N GLU A 283 13.53 -5.75 -6.47
CA GLU A 283 12.65 -6.93 -6.43
C GLU A 283 13.33 -8.19 -7.00
N LYS A 284 14.20 -8.04 -7.99
CA LYS A 284 15.05 -9.14 -8.49
C LYS A 284 16.05 -9.59 -7.42
N ALA A 285 16.73 -8.65 -6.78
CA ALA A 285 17.64 -8.97 -5.67
C ALA A 285 16.90 -9.68 -4.53
N TRP A 286 15.67 -9.23 -4.24
CA TRP A 286 14.79 -9.89 -3.27
C TRP A 286 14.45 -11.32 -3.69
N ALA A 287 14.10 -11.56 -4.95
CA ALA A 287 13.85 -12.90 -5.47
C ALA A 287 15.09 -13.80 -5.35
N ASP A 288 16.27 -13.28 -5.66
CA ASP A 288 17.54 -14.01 -5.52
C ASP A 288 17.86 -14.36 -4.07
N TYR A 289 17.62 -13.42 -3.14
CA TYR A 289 17.74 -13.67 -1.69
C TYR A 289 16.79 -14.78 -1.22
N LEU A 290 15.54 -14.76 -1.64
CA LEU A 290 14.55 -15.76 -1.25
C LEU A 290 14.92 -17.17 -1.73
N PHE A 291 15.46 -17.29 -2.94
CA PHE A 291 15.72 -18.57 -3.59
C PHE A 291 17.21 -18.98 -3.58
N LYS A 292 18.02 -18.35 -2.73
CA LYS A 292 19.47 -18.63 -2.62
C LYS A 292 19.81 -20.10 -2.29
N ASP A 293 18.94 -20.75 -1.52
CA ASP A 293 19.15 -22.13 -1.03
C ASP A 293 18.35 -23.19 -1.81
N GLY A 294 17.60 -22.77 -2.85
CA GLY A 294 16.84 -23.70 -3.68
C GLY A 294 15.54 -23.15 -4.24
N SER A 295 14.96 -23.87 -5.17
CA SER A 295 13.69 -23.54 -5.84
C SER A 295 12.51 -24.25 -5.19
N MET A 296 11.31 -23.70 -5.38
CA MET A 296 10.05 -24.41 -5.14
C MET A 296 9.56 -25.05 -6.46
N ILE A 297 8.71 -26.06 -6.36
CA ILE A 297 8.06 -26.63 -7.55
C ILE A 297 7.21 -25.53 -8.21
N GLY A 298 7.52 -25.21 -9.47
CA GLY A 298 6.82 -24.20 -10.26
C GLY A 298 7.22 -22.75 -10.00
N LEU A 299 8.22 -22.49 -9.13
CA LEU A 299 8.71 -21.15 -8.84
C LEU A 299 10.22 -21.14 -8.52
N ASN A 300 10.93 -20.19 -9.13
CA ASN A 300 12.35 -19.89 -8.89
C ASN A 300 12.62 -18.40 -9.09
N SER A 301 13.83 -17.93 -8.76
CA SER A 301 14.19 -16.52 -8.90
C SER A 301 14.07 -16.00 -10.33
N GLN A 302 14.48 -16.79 -11.34
CA GLN A 302 14.41 -16.38 -12.75
C GLN A 302 12.96 -16.12 -13.21
N LEU A 303 12.02 -16.97 -12.86
CA LEU A 303 10.59 -16.76 -13.15
C LEU A 303 10.03 -15.52 -12.43
N LEU A 304 10.51 -15.23 -11.23
CA LEU A 304 10.15 -14.01 -10.51
C LEU A 304 10.77 -12.77 -11.14
N HIS A 305 11.99 -12.83 -11.68
CA HIS A 305 12.58 -11.71 -12.44
C HIS A 305 11.71 -11.36 -13.65
N GLU A 306 11.30 -12.37 -14.42
CA GLU A 306 10.40 -12.16 -15.56
C GLU A 306 9.01 -11.63 -15.13
N TYR A 307 8.50 -12.12 -14.00
CA TYR A 307 7.22 -11.72 -13.47
C TYR A 307 7.20 -10.26 -12.97
N VAL A 308 8.25 -9.81 -12.30
CA VAL A 308 8.35 -8.41 -11.85
C VAL A 308 8.52 -7.46 -13.03
N GLU A 309 9.31 -7.81 -14.05
CA GLU A 309 9.42 -7.02 -15.28
C GLU A 309 8.08 -6.90 -16.02
N TRP A 310 7.37 -8.03 -16.16
CA TRP A 310 6.03 -8.04 -16.76
C TRP A 310 5.05 -7.19 -15.97
N THR A 311 5.08 -7.28 -14.65
CA THR A 311 4.22 -6.46 -13.76
C THR A 311 4.55 -4.98 -13.91
N ALA A 312 5.82 -4.60 -13.81
CA ALA A 312 6.27 -3.22 -13.94
C ALA A 312 5.90 -2.63 -15.31
N ASN A 313 6.08 -3.39 -16.40
CA ASN A 313 5.66 -2.95 -17.73
C ASN A 313 4.17 -2.54 -17.77
N LYS A 314 3.30 -3.34 -17.16
CA LYS A 314 1.86 -3.02 -17.08
C LYS A 314 1.58 -1.76 -16.26
N ARG A 315 2.29 -1.59 -15.13
CA ARG A 315 2.09 -0.44 -14.23
C ARG A 315 2.59 0.85 -14.86
N MET A 316 3.77 0.85 -15.45
CA MET A 316 4.34 1.98 -16.20
C MET A 316 3.40 2.42 -17.33
N THR A 317 2.95 1.47 -18.15
CA THR A 317 1.97 1.74 -19.23
C THR A 317 0.67 2.36 -18.69
N ALA A 318 0.17 1.86 -17.57
CA ALA A 318 -1.08 2.34 -16.95
C ALA A 318 -0.99 3.81 -16.48
N VAL A 319 0.20 4.28 -16.13
CA VAL A 319 0.43 5.69 -15.71
C VAL A 319 1.06 6.55 -16.82
N GLY A 320 1.18 6.01 -18.03
CA GLY A 320 1.66 6.76 -19.21
C GLY A 320 3.18 6.92 -19.29
N LEU A 321 3.95 6.12 -18.54
CA LEU A 321 5.40 6.10 -18.60
C LEU A 321 5.90 5.08 -19.65
N PRO A 322 6.97 5.40 -20.39
CA PRO A 322 7.62 4.43 -21.27
C PRO A 322 8.28 3.32 -20.44
N SER A 323 8.10 2.09 -20.86
CA SER A 323 8.67 0.93 -20.16
C SER A 323 9.88 0.38 -20.93
N PRO A 324 11.01 0.10 -20.27
CA PRO A 324 12.14 -0.59 -20.87
C PRO A 324 11.91 -2.10 -20.99
N TYR A 325 10.88 -2.64 -20.33
CA TYR A 325 10.59 -4.06 -20.27
C TYR A 325 9.72 -4.52 -21.43
N LYS A 326 9.93 -5.75 -21.88
CA LYS A 326 9.13 -6.34 -22.96
C LYS A 326 7.70 -6.65 -22.46
N GLY A 327 6.72 -6.27 -23.26
CA GLY A 327 5.35 -6.78 -23.08
C GLY A 327 5.30 -8.27 -23.43
N GLY A 328 4.26 -8.96 -22.97
CA GLY A 328 4.07 -10.38 -23.24
C GLY A 328 3.00 -11.01 -22.36
N SER A 329 2.95 -12.35 -22.38
CA SER A 329 2.09 -13.11 -21.48
C SER A 329 2.65 -13.15 -20.05
N ASN A 330 1.79 -13.32 -19.07
CA ASN A 330 2.20 -13.50 -17.68
C ASN A 330 3.10 -14.74 -17.54
N PRO A 331 4.37 -14.59 -17.07
CA PRO A 331 5.27 -15.74 -16.89
C PRO A 331 4.80 -16.71 -15.79
N LEU A 332 3.94 -16.24 -14.88
CA LEU A 332 3.30 -17.03 -13.82
C LEU A 332 1.78 -17.03 -14.00
N PRO A 333 1.22 -17.68 -15.05
CA PRO A 333 -0.20 -17.55 -15.40
C PRO A 333 -1.15 -18.03 -14.29
N TRP A 334 -0.71 -18.93 -13.43
CA TRP A 334 -1.49 -19.41 -12.29
C TRP A 334 -1.75 -18.30 -11.23
N THR A 335 -0.94 -17.23 -11.19
CA THR A 335 -1.18 -16.09 -10.28
C THR A 335 -2.47 -15.35 -10.62
N GLN A 336 -2.94 -15.43 -11.87
CA GLN A 336 -4.12 -14.69 -12.33
C GLN A 336 -5.39 -15.05 -11.53
N LYS A 337 -5.57 -16.31 -11.15
CA LYS A 337 -6.74 -16.73 -10.35
C LYS A 337 -6.75 -16.16 -8.93
N TRP A 338 -5.57 -15.84 -8.41
CA TRP A 338 -5.41 -15.21 -7.11
C TRP A 338 -5.70 -13.70 -7.17
N ILE A 339 -5.26 -13.05 -8.25
CA ILE A 339 -5.45 -11.62 -8.49
C ILE A 339 -6.88 -11.32 -8.94
N ALA A 340 -7.47 -12.13 -9.83
CA ALA A 340 -8.78 -11.89 -10.46
C ALA A 340 -9.98 -12.00 -9.50
N GLY A 341 -9.81 -12.58 -8.31
CA GLY A 341 -10.84 -12.58 -7.27
C GLY A 341 -11.19 -11.19 -6.71
N ALA A 342 -10.53 -10.14 -7.21
CA ALA A 342 -10.80 -8.75 -6.86
C ALA A 342 -12.06 -8.15 -7.51
N GLU A 343 -12.63 -8.81 -8.53
CA GLU A 343 -13.79 -8.27 -9.26
C GLU A 343 -15.14 -8.77 -8.74
N VAL A 344 -15.16 -9.89 -8.03
CA VAL A 344 -16.38 -10.43 -7.43
C VAL A 344 -16.28 -10.29 -5.93
N GLN A 345 -17.12 -9.43 -5.38
CA GLN A 345 -17.35 -9.35 -3.95
C GLN A 345 -18.04 -10.65 -3.51
N VAL A 346 -17.23 -11.67 -3.27
CA VAL A 346 -17.68 -12.81 -2.49
C VAL A 346 -17.52 -12.35 -1.04
N ALA A 347 -18.64 -12.08 -0.35
CA ALA A 347 -18.60 -11.84 1.08
C ALA A 347 -17.77 -12.97 1.72
N PRO A 348 -17.02 -12.74 2.81
CA PRO A 348 -16.28 -13.79 3.50
C PRO A 348 -17.13 -15.05 3.76
N GLN A 349 -18.45 -14.88 3.92
CA GLN A 349 -19.44 -15.94 4.07
C GLN A 349 -19.67 -16.79 2.81
N GLU A 350 -19.26 -16.33 1.64
CA GLU A 350 -19.49 -16.98 0.34
C GLU A 350 -18.22 -17.61 -0.24
N THR A 351 -17.05 -17.40 0.39
CA THR A 351 -15.83 -18.14 0.05
C THR A 351 -15.93 -19.57 0.59
N GLU A 352 -15.47 -20.54 -0.21
CA GLU A 352 -15.48 -21.95 0.18
C GLU A 352 -15.07 -22.18 1.63
N ILE A 353 -15.93 -22.88 2.34
CA ILE A 353 -16.04 -23.02 3.81
C ILE A 353 -14.80 -23.67 4.49
N SER A 354 -13.80 -24.13 3.75
CA SER A 354 -12.70 -24.91 4.34
C SER A 354 -11.76 -24.12 5.26
N SER A 355 -11.83 -22.78 5.26
CA SER A 355 -10.99 -21.91 6.12
C SER A 355 -11.71 -20.68 6.67
N TYR A 356 -13.05 -20.63 6.59
CA TYR A 356 -13.86 -19.58 7.20
C TYR A 356 -14.31 -20.03 8.59
N VAL A 357 -13.98 -19.25 9.62
CA VAL A 357 -14.42 -19.52 11.00
C VAL A 357 -15.77 -18.81 11.21
N ILE A 358 -16.86 -19.58 11.11
CA ILE A 358 -18.21 -19.09 11.45
C ILE A 358 -18.25 -18.79 12.95
N GLY A 359 -18.54 -17.55 13.32
CA GLY A 359 -18.69 -17.14 14.72
C GLY A 359 -17.39 -16.78 15.44
N GLY A 360 -16.28 -16.56 14.71
CA GLY A 360 -14.98 -16.13 15.25
C GLY A 360 -14.95 -14.71 15.84
N THR A 361 -16.04 -13.94 15.72
CA THR A 361 -16.23 -12.70 16.46
C THR A 361 -16.62 -13.04 17.91
N LYS A 362 -15.65 -13.05 18.82
CA LYS A 362 -15.95 -12.87 20.22
C LYS A 362 -16.56 -11.49 20.40
N GLN A 363 -17.85 -11.44 20.70
CA GLN A 363 -18.49 -10.24 21.21
C GLN A 363 -18.11 -10.09 22.68
N ASP A 364 -16.90 -9.55 22.92
CA ASP A 364 -16.41 -9.30 24.29
C ASP A 364 -17.00 -8.00 24.88
N VAL A 365 -17.84 -7.29 24.12
CA VAL A 365 -18.56 -6.09 24.57
C VAL A 365 -19.83 -6.53 25.26
N ASN A 366 -19.86 -6.39 26.58
CA ASN A 366 -21.04 -6.61 27.41
C ASN A 366 -21.32 -5.37 28.27
N GLY A 367 -22.43 -5.36 29.00
CA GLY A 367 -22.81 -4.22 29.82
C GLY A 367 -21.78 -3.75 30.87
N SER A 368 -20.75 -4.56 31.16
CA SER A 368 -19.68 -4.19 32.08
C SER A 368 -18.47 -3.57 31.38
N THR A 369 -18.35 -3.69 30.05
CA THR A 369 -17.20 -3.20 29.27
C THR A 369 -17.02 -1.69 29.38
N PHE A 370 -18.10 -0.97 29.61
CA PHE A 370 -18.13 0.50 29.75
C PHE A 370 -18.40 0.98 31.18
N GLN A 371 -18.46 0.06 32.17
CA GLN A 371 -18.62 0.44 33.59
C GLN A 371 -17.37 1.18 34.05
N GLY A 372 -17.54 2.46 34.38
CA GLY A 372 -16.47 3.35 34.83
C GLY A 372 -16.03 4.40 33.81
N ILE A 373 -16.51 4.36 32.60
CA ILE A 373 -16.34 5.45 31.62
C ILE A 373 -17.52 6.42 31.81
N LYS A 374 -17.24 7.60 32.38
CA LYS A 374 -18.18 8.72 32.39
C LYS A 374 -18.08 9.40 31.02
N LEU A 375 -19.14 9.31 30.21
CA LEU A 375 -19.35 10.14 29.04
C LEU A 375 -19.65 11.57 29.45
#